data_03104cf2a676fc49fc24e6c2ca081597
#
_entry.id   03104cf2a676fc49fc24e6c2ca081597
#
_cell.length_a   1.000
_cell.length_b   1.000
_cell.length_c   1.000
_cell.angle_alpha   90.00
_cell.angle_beta   90.00
_cell.angle_gamma   90.00
#
_symmetry.space_group_name_H-M   'P 1'
#
loop_
_entity.id
_entity.type
_entity.pdbx_description
1 polymer ?
#
loop_
_entity_poly.entity_id
_entity_poly.type
_entity_poly.pdbx_seq_one_letter_code
_entity_poly.pdbx_strand_id
1 'polypeptide(L)'
;LPEVETIRLQLNNVLKGLRITEIEVLTEKSFQGEIREIRERRVRGVRRRGKITIIELEGGVCLAIHLKLTGQLIYRGKEVEEGREGKDGEKYCEQKDGPFAVCELPNKFTRVIINFDNGSKLFFNDLRIFGWIRVVRDIREIGEEKLGPEANDEKSFTLDYFRGILTKSRKPVKIILMDQEKLAGVGNIYANE
;
A
#
# COMPACT_ATOMS: atom_id res chain seq x y z
N LEU A 1 5.69 4.77 -8.29
CA LEU A 1 4.35 4.53 -8.86
C LEU A 1 4.14 3.08 -9.31
N PRO A 2 4.99 2.45 -10.17
CA PRO A 2 4.80 1.08 -10.63
C PRO A 2 4.65 0.08 -9.47
N GLU A 3 5.45 0.18 -8.43
CA GLU A 3 5.43 -0.72 -7.26
C GLU A 3 4.07 -0.68 -6.56
N VAL A 4 3.53 0.53 -6.30
CA VAL A 4 2.26 0.68 -5.61
C VAL A 4 1.10 0.21 -6.49
N GLU A 5 1.20 0.41 -7.81
CA GLU A 5 0.20 -0.10 -8.77
C GLU A 5 0.23 -1.63 -8.86
N THR A 6 1.40 -2.24 -8.88
CA THR A 6 1.55 -3.70 -8.84
C THR A 6 0.93 -4.27 -7.56
N ILE A 7 1.24 -3.69 -6.41
CA ILE A 7 0.65 -4.08 -5.12
C ILE A 7 -0.88 -3.94 -5.17
N ARG A 8 -1.41 -2.83 -5.69
CA ARG A 8 -2.86 -2.64 -5.84
C ARG A 8 -3.50 -3.74 -6.66
N LEU A 9 -2.93 -4.07 -7.81
CA LEU A 9 -3.45 -5.13 -8.70
C LEU A 9 -3.46 -6.47 -8.01
N GLN A 10 -2.35 -6.86 -7.40
CA GLN A 10 -2.21 -8.12 -6.67
C GLN A 10 -3.19 -8.20 -5.50
N LEU A 11 -3.26 -7.17 -4.66
CA LEU A 11 -4.16 -7.15 -3.51
C LEU A 11 -5.63 -7.15 -3.91
N ASN A 12 -6.00 -6.44 -4.98
CA ASN A 12 -7.38 -6.45 -5.46
C ASN A 12 -7.85 -7.84 -5.87
N ASN A 13 -6.97 -8.64 -6.47
CA ASN A 13 -7.29 -10.01 -6.87
C ASN A 13 -7.49 -10.95 -5.70
N VAL A 14 -6.75 -10.79 -4.61
CA VAL A 14 -6.78 -11.72 -3.48
C VAL A 14 -7.66 -11.28 -2.32
N LEU A 15 -7.90 -9.96 -2.15
CA LEU A 15 -8.66 -9.44 -1.01
C LEU A 15 -10.14 -9.20 -1.31
N LYS A 16 -10.52 -8.97 -2.58
CA LYS A 16 -11.90 -8.63 -2.93
C LYS A 16 -12.89 -9.69 -2.46
N GLY A 17 -13.90 -9.26 -1.69
CA GLY A 17 -14.93 -10.13 -1.13
C GLY A 17 -14.59 -10.74 0.23
N LEU A 18 -13.33 -10.72 0.68
CA LEU A 18 -12.94 -11.19 2.00
C LEU A 18 -13.44 -10.24 3.09
N ARG A 19 -13.73 -10.81 4.27
CA ARG A 19 -14.13 -10.07 5.46
C ARG A 19 -12.97 -9.97 6.43
N ILE A 20 -12.73 -8.79 6.98
CA ILE A 20 -11.74 -8.58 8.04
C ILE A 20 -12.32 -9.12 9.35
N THR A 21 -11.67 -10.12 9.94
CA THR A 21 -12.10 -10.71 11.21
C THR A 21 -11.40 -10.08 12.39
N GLU A 22 -10.10 -9.80 12.26
CA GLU A 22 -9.28 -9.26 13.33
C GLU A 22 -8.15 -8.41 12.78
N ILE A 23 -7.68 -7.46 13.60
CA ILE A 23 -6.51 -6.64 13.31
C ILE A 23 -5.63 -6.58 14.55
N GLU A 24 -4.40 -7.01 14.39
CA GLU A 24 -3.38 -6.99 15.42
C GLU A 24 -2.41 -5.82 15.13
N VAL A 25 -2.38 -4.84 16.02
CA VAL A 25 -1.47 -3.70 15.93
C VAL A 25 -0.27 -3.94 16.83
N LEU A 26 0.86 -4.33 16.24
CA LEU A 26 2.10 -4.61 16.97
C LEU A 26 2.92 -3.32 17.20
N THR A 27 2.65 -2.27 16.44
CA THR A 27 3.29 -0.96 16.57
C THR A 27 2.24 0.14 16.39
N GLU A 28 1.83 0.78 17.48
CA GLU A 28 0.78 1.80 17.49
C GLU A 28 1.03 2.95 16.51
N LYS A 29 2.28 3.40 16.39
CA LYS A 29 2.68 4.46 15.46
C LYS A 29 2.32 4.15 14.00
N SER A 30 2.23 2.88 13.64
CA SER A 30 1.95 2.43 12.28
C SER A 30 0.48 2.32 11.94
N PHE A 31 -0.43 2.49 12.93
CA PHE A 31 -1.86 2.37 12.72
C PHE A 31 -2.60 3.55 13.38
N GLN A 32 -3.56 4.14 12.65
CA GLN A 32 -4.38 5.25 13.14
C GLN A 32 -5.84 5.02 12.79
N GLY A 33 -6.72 5.21 13.78
CA GLY A 33 -8.16 5.05 13.68
C GLY A 33 -8.69 3.88 14.51
N GLU A 34 -9.99 3.65 14.43
CA GLU A 34 -10.69 2.71 15.29
C GLU A 34 -10.87 1.35 14.62
N ILE A 35 -10.30 0.30 15.20
CA ILE A 35 -10.39 -1.08 14.67
C ILE A 35 -11.84 -1.53 14.56
N ARG A 36 -12.72 -1.13 15.50
CA ARG A 36 -14.16 -1.47 15.50
C ARG A 36 -14.90 -0.99 14.24
N GLU A 37 -14.38 0.04 13.56
CA GLU A 37 -14.99 0.56 12.34
C GLU A 37 -14.77 -0.31 11.12
N ILE A 38 -13.74 -1.16 11.15
CA ILE A 38 -13.30 -1.98 10.00
C ILE A 38 -13.46 -3.48 10.25
N ARG A 39 -13.57 -3.89 11.51
CA ARG A 39 -13.83 -5.29 11.88
C ARG A 39 -15.17 -5.75 11.32
N GLU A 40 -15.23 -7.00 10.86
CA GLU A 40 -16.40 -7.66 10.24
C GLU A 40 -16.86 -7.03 8.90
N ARG A 41 -16.08 -6.10 8.32
CA ARG A 41 -16.41 -5.52 7.03
C ARG A 41 -15.76 -6.28 5.88
N ARG A 42 -16.49 -6.36 4.76
CA ARG A 42 -15.98 -6.97 3.54
C ARG A 42 -15.20 -5.95 2.70
N VAL A 43 -14.13 -6.45 2.09
CA VAL A 43 -13.35 -5.70 1.10
C VAL A 43 -14.15 -5.60 -0.20
N ARG A 44 -14.48 -4.40 -0.63
CA ARG A 44 -15.13 -4.13 -1.92
C ARG A 44 -14.14 -4.13 -3.08
N GLY A 45 -12.93 -3.64 -2.83
CA GLY A 45 -11.87 -3.57 -3.80
C GLY A 45 -10.64 -2.87 -3.26
N VAL A 46 -9.61 -2.81 -4.07
CA VAL A 46 -8.37 -2.10 -3.76
C VAL A 46 -8.08 -1.11 -4.89
N ARG A 47 -7.98 0.15 -4.55
CA ARG A 47 -7.58 1.22 -5.47
C ARG A 47 -6.31 1.94 -5.02
N ARG A 48 -5.83 2.84 -5.81
CA ARG A 48 -4.65 3.64 -5.53
C ARG A 48 -4.92 5.12 -5.81
N ARG A 49 -4.25 5.97 -5.06
CA ARG A 49 -4.13 7.38 -5.37
C ARG A 49 -2.73 7.87 -5.01
N GLY A 50 -1.99 8.35 -5.99
CA GLY A 50 -0.58 8.70 -5.83
C GLY A 50 0.25 7.50 -5.33
N LYS A 51 0.81 7.61 -4.15
CA LYS A 51 1.61 6.57 -3.47
C LYS A 51 0.85 5.87 -2.34
N ILE A 52 -0.47 6.02 -2.29
CA ILE A 52 -1.32 5.46 -1.25
C ILE A 52 -2.14 4.32 -1.84
N THR A 53 -2.05 3.14 -1.24
CA THR A 53 -2.95 2.00 -1.49
C THR A 53 -4.18 2.16 -0.62
N ILE A 54 -5.37 1.94 -1.17
CA ILE A 54 -6.65 2.16 -0.49
C ILE A 54 -7.46 0.89 -0.60
N ILE A 55 -7.68 0.22 0.54
CA ILE A 55 -8.58 -0.94 0.65
C ILE A 55 -9.95 -0.40 1.01
N GLU A 56 -10.89 -0.50 0.08
CA GLU A 56 -12.27 -0.05 0.26
C GLU A 56 -13.10 -1.13 0.95
N LEU A 57 -13.81 -0.75 2.00
CA LEU A 57 -14.64 -1.65 2.80
C LEU A 57 -16.12 -1.32 2.64
N GLU A 58 -16.97 -2.26 3.00
CA GLU A 58 -18.41 -2.02 3.12
C GLU A 58 -18.70 -0.91 4.14
N GLY A 59 -19.75 -0.12 3.89
CA GLY A 59 -20.15 0.99 4.76
C GLY A 59 -19.33 2.27 4.55
N GLY A 60 -18.57 2.38 3.44
CA GLY A 60 -17.89 3.60 3.05
C GLY A 60 -16.62 3.92 3.85
N VAL A 61 -16.10 2.95 4.60
CA VAL A 61 -14.83 3.07 5.32
C VAL A 61 -13.71 2.50 4.46
N CYS A 62 -12.53 3.09 4.55
CA CYS A 62 -11.35 2.65 3.82
C CYS A 62 -10.15 2.49 4.75
N LEU A 63 -9.23 1.58 4.38
CA LEU A 63 -7.88 1.56 4.92
C LEU A 63 -6.95 2.22 3.90
N ALA A 64 -6.44 3.39 4.25
CA ALA A 64 -5.42 4.08 3.47
C ALA A 64 -4.03 3.67 3.96
N ILE A 65 -3.17 3.19 3.07
CA ILE A 65 -1.87 2.62 3.39
C ILE A 65 -0.79 3.33 2.59
N HIS A 66 0.18 3.90 3.28
CA HIS A 66 1.36 4.50 2.65
C HIS A 66 2.63 3.74 3.07
N LEU A 67 3.31 3.14 2.11
CA LEU A 67 4.48 2.30 2.37
C LEU A 67 5.76 3.11 2.67
N LYS A 68 5.81 4.37 2.24
CA LYS A 68 7.01 5.23 2.36
C LYS A 68 8.24 4.58 1.69
N LEU A 69 9.32 4.31 2.46
CA LEU A 69 10.59 3.84 1.91
C LEU A 69 10.80 2.32 2.08
N THR A 70 10.34 1.75 3.20
CA THR A 70 10.63 0.36 3.58
C THR A 70 9.39 -0.44 3.94
N GLY A 71 8.20 0.15 3.78
CA GLY A 71 6.94 -0.53 4.02
C GLY A 71 6.65 -1.59 2.95
N GLN A 72 6.11 -2.71 3.37
CA GLN A 72 5.70 -3.82 2.53
C GLN A 72 4.34 -4.35 2.94
N LEU A 73 3.53 -4.74 1.96
CA LEU A 73 2.29 -5.50 2.16
C LEU A 73 2.50 -6.92 1.65
N ILE A 74 2.37 -7.90 2.54
CA ILE A 74 2.63 -9.30 2.26
C ILE A 74 1.36 -10.10 2.56
N TYR A 75 0.76 -10.66 1.53
CA TYR A 75 -0.41 -11.54 1.66
C TYR A 75 0.03 -13.00 1.81
N ARG A 76 -0.60 -13.71 2.76
CA ARG A 76 -0.45 -15.16 2.96
C ARG A 76 -1.83 -15.80 2.94
N GLY A 77 -2.05 -16.71 2.00
CA GLY A 77 -3.21 -17.58 1.98
C GLY A 77 -3.12 -18.66 3.06
N LYS A 78 -4.24 -19.24 3.43
CA LYS A 78 -4.32 -20.31 4.45
C LYS A 78 -3.39 -21.52 4.15
N GLU A 79 -3.23 -21.87 2.88
CA GLU A 79 -2.41 -23.03 2.46
C GLU A 79 -0.89 -22.83 2.64
N VAL A 80 -0.44 -21.60 2.86
CA VAL A 80 0.99 -21.28 3.00
C VAL A 80 1.45 -21.33 4.45
N GLU A 81 0.52 -21.35 5.43
CA GLU A 81 0.86 -21.57 6.84
C GLU A 81 1.34 -23.01 7.12
N GLU A 82 0.84 -23.98 6.34
CA GLU A 82 1.33 -25.37 6.38
C GLU A 82 2.41 -25.55 5.31
N GLY A 83 3.64 -25.12 5.63
CA GLY A 83 4.84 -25.21 4.80
C GLY A 83 4.71 -26.08 3.53
N ARG A 84 4.77 -25.49 2.35
CA ARG A 84 5.17 -26.26 1.17
C ARG A 84 6.57 -26.79 1.42
N GLU A 85 6.67 -27.99 1.94
CA GLU A 85 7.85 -28.80 1.78
C GLU A 85 7.97 -29.06 0.28
N GLY A 86 8.94 -28.46 -0.37
CA GLY A 86 9.40 -28.92 -1.67
C GLY A 86 9.73 -30.41 -1.56
N LYS A 87 9.69 -31.17 -2.65
CA LYS A 87 9.98 -32.60 -2.68
C LYS A 87 11.34 -32.98 -2.02
N ASP A 88 12.15 -32.00 -1.65
CA ASP A 88 13.47 -32.15 -1.03
C ASP A 88 13.57 -31.53 0.37
N GLY A 89 12.42 -31.21 1.06
CA GLY A 89 12.45 -30.71 2.44
C GLY A 89 12.99 -29.27 2.62
N GLU A 90 13.32 -28.56 1.55
CA GLU A 90 13.77 -27.17 1.61
C GLU A 90 12.58 -26.20 1.46
N LYS A 91 12.34 -25.39 2.51
CA LYS A 91 11.42 -24.25 2.42
C LYS A 91 11.97 -23.27 1.38
N TYR A 92 11.31 -23.16 0.24
CA TYR A 92 11.65 -22.17 -0.78
C TYR A 92 11.42 -20.76 -0.20
N CYS A 93 12.50 -20.13 0.19
CA CYS A 93 12.55 -18.79 0.69
C CYS A 93 13.64 -18.03 -0.05
N GLU A 94 13.27 -17.13 -0.95
CA GLU A 94 14.22 -16.38 -1.76
C GLU A 94 15.16 -15.47 -0.94
N GLN A 95 14.79 -15.13 0.30
CA GLN A 95 15.63 -14.37 1.23
C GLN A 95 15.46 -14.91 2.64
N LYS A 96 16.45 -15.64 3.15
CA LYS A 96 16.43 -16.23 4.50
C LYS A 96 16.70 -15.19 5.61
N ASP A 97 17.42 -14.12 5.31
CA ASP A 97 17.85 -13.12 6.28
C ASP A 97 17.61 -11.69 5.83
N GLY A 98 17.36 -10.79 6.78
CA GLY A 98 17.23 -9.35 6.55
C GLY A 98 15.81 -8.79 6.66
N PRO A 99 15.67 -7.46 6.50
CA PRO A 99 14.39 -6.76 6.70
C PRO A 99 13.31 -7.09 5.65
N PHE A 100 13.68 -7.77 4.59
CA PHE A 100 12.80 -8.18 3.50
C PHE A 100 12.53 -9.68 3.47
N ALA A 101 13.00 -10.42 4.50
CA ALA A 101 12.69 -11.83 4.65
C ALA A 101 11.18 -12.04 4.80
N VAL A 102 10.58 -12.77 3.85
CA VAL A 102 9.13 -13.06 3.83
C VAL A 102 8.81 -14.49 4.30
N CYS A 103 9.83 -15.25 4.70
CA CYS A 103 9.68 -16.65 5.08
C CYS A 103 9.02 -16.82 6.44
N GLU A 104 9.45 -16.04 7.41
CA GLU A 104 8.91 -16.07 8.76
C GLU A 104 8.06 -14.85 9.01
N LEU A 105 6.75 -15.05 9.10
CA LEU A 105 5.77 -14.01 9.42
C LEU A 105 4.85 -14.53 10.52
N PRO A 106 4.56 -13.70 11.55
CA PRO A 106 5.12 -12.35 11.77
C PRO A 106 6.60 -12.38 12.17
N ASN A 107 7.34 -11.30 11.84
CA ASN A 107 8.72 -11.12 12.26
C ASN A 107 8.93 -9.76 12.95
N LYS A 108 10.18 -9.45 13.37
CA LYS A 108 10.52 -8.20 14.09
C LYS A 108 10.20 -6.89 13.32
N PHE A 109 9.93 -6.98 12.03
CA PHE A 109 9.55 -5.84 11.19
C PHE A 109 8.05 -5.76 10.94
N THR A 110 7.27 -6.75 11.35
CA THR A 110 5.81 -6.74 11.25
C THR A 110 5.24 -5.69 12.20
N ARG A 111 4.38 -4.82 11.69
CA ARG A 111 3.77 -3.70 12.41
C ARG A 111 2.28 -3.88 12.62
N VAL A 112 1.60 -4.41 11.61
CA VAL A 112 0.17 -4.68 11.66
C VAL A 112 -0.11 -6.00 10.94
N ILE A 113 -1.07 -6.77 11.46
CA ILE A 113 -1.58 -7.99 10.83
C ILE A 113 -3.08 -7.83 10.66
N ILE A 114 -3.58 -8.07 9.46
CA ILE A 114 -5.02 -8.07 9.17
C ILE A 114 -5.42 -9.50 8.82
N ASN A 115 -6.31 -10.08 9.62
CA ASN A 115 -6.82 -11.43 9.47
C ASN A 115 -8.13 -11.41 8.69
N PHE A 116 -8.35 -12.41 7.82
CA PHE A 116 -9.55 -12.52 7.00
C PHE A 116 -10.33 -13.80 7.27
N ASP A 117 -11.63 -13.81 6.92
CA ASP A 117 -12.58 -14.90 7.16
C ASP A 117 -12.23 -16.22 6.46
N ASN A 118 -11.42 -16.20 5.43
CA ASN A 118 -10.90 -17.38 4.76
C ASN A 118 -9.62 -17.96 5.39
N GLY A 119 -9.16 -17.39 6.51
CA GLY A 119 -7.92 -17.76 7.21
C GLY A 119 -6.64 -17.16 6.63
N SER A 120 -6.74 -16.35 5.57
CA SER A 120 -5.58 -15.61 5.05
C SER A 120 -5.22 -14.40 5.90
N LYS A 121 -4.00 -13.92 5.75
CA LYS A 121 -3.48 -12.75 6.48
C LYS A 121 -2.77 -11.78 5.56
N LEU A 122 -2.90 -10.50 5.86
CA LEU A 122 -2.13 -9.43 5.24
C LEU A 122 -1.23 -8.80 6.30
N PHE A 123 0.07 -8.91 6.09
CA PHE A 123 1.09 -8.35 6.97
C PHE A 123 1.56 -7.00 6.42
N PHE A 124 1.63 -6.02 7.31
CA PHE A 124 2.31 -4.76 7.04
C PHE A 124 3.65 -4.76 7.77
N ASN A 125 4.71 -4.94 7.01
CA ASN A 125 6.08 -4.87 7.51
C ASN A 125 6.67 -3.51 7.19
N ASP A 126 7.44 -2.93 8.13
CA ASP A 126 8.21 -1.72 7.87
C ASP A 126 9.44 -1.63 8.79
N LEU A 127 10.63 -1.66 8.20
CA LEU A 127 11.89 -1.56 8.91
C LEU A 127 12.02 -0.22 9.66
N ARG A 128 11.69 0.89 8.98
CA ARG A 128 11.95 2.27 9.45
C ARG A 128 10.78 2.87 10.22
N ILE A 129 9.62 2.23 10.24
CA ILE A 129 8.40 2.69 10.92
C ILE A 129 7.96 4.10 10.43
N PHE A 130 8.11 4.38 9.15
CA PHE A 130 7.64 5.60 8.50
C PHE A 130 6.34 5.40 7.73
N GLY A 131 6.08 4.16 7.33
CA GLY A 131 4.82 3.77 6.72
C GLY A 131 3.68 3.78 7.73
N TRP A 132 2.47 3.86 7.23
CA TRP A 132 1.29 3.93 8.08
C TRP A 132 0.05 3.32 7.41
N ILE A 133 -0.87 2.87 8.24
CA ILE A 133 -2.23 2.50 7.90
C ILE A 133 -3.17 3.45 8.64
N ARG A 134 -4.17 4.00 7.94
CA ARG A 134 -5.20 4.87 8.51
C ARG A 134 -6.58 4.38 8.15
N VAL A 135 -7.47 4.33 9.13
CA VAL A 135 -8.89 4.17 8.92
C VAL A 135 -9.47 5.52 8.56
N VAL A 136 -10.10 5.64 7.39
CA VAL A 136 -10.69 6.88 6.90
C VAL A 136 -12.08 6.62 6.33
N ARG A 137 -12.99 7.55 6.52
CA ARG A 137 -14.32 7.54 5.90
C ARG A 137 -14.35 8.34 4.62
N ASP A 138 -13.54 9.37 4.55
CA ASP A 138 -13.34 10.18 3.36
C ASP A 138 -11.85 10.20 3.01
N ILE A 139 -11.53 9.88 1.78
CA ILE A 139 -10.16 9.88 1.30
C ILE A 139 -9.53 11.28 1.35
N ARG A 140 -10.34 12.33 1.39
CA ARG A 140 -9.88 13.71 1.60
C ARG A 140 -9.16 13.90 2.94
N GLU A 141 -9.49 13.09 3.96
CA GLU A 141 -8.83 13.12 5.27
C GLU A 141 -7.31 12.84 5.19
N ILE A 142 -6.85 12.19 4.13
CA ILE A 142 -5.42 11.93 3.90
C ILE A 142 -4.77 12.93 2.95
N GLY A 143 -5.48 14.04 2.62
CA GLY A 143 -4.96 15.10 1.74
C GLY A 143 -4.95 14.73 0.26
N GLU A 144 -5.77 13.79 -0.18
CA GLU A 144 -5.88 13.37 -1.58
C GLU A 144 -6.26 14.52 -2.51
N GLU A 145 -7.06 15.46 -2.03
CA GLU A 145 -7.52 16.65 -2.76
C GLU A 145 -6.37 17.56 -3.22
N LYS A 146 -5.22 17.51 -2.52
CA LYS A 146 -4.01 18.27 -2.87
C LYS A 146 -3.15 17.58 -3.92
N LEU A 147 -3.47 16.34 -4.29
CA LEU A 147 -2.70 15.62 -5.30
C LEU A 147 -3.08 16.07 -6.69
N GLY A 148 -2.09 16.37 -7.51
CA GLY A 148 -2.25 16.63 -8.93
C GLY A 148 -2.74 15.40 -9.71
N PRO A 149 -2.85 15.48 -11.05
CA PRO A 149 -3.22 14.34 -11.87
C PRO A 149 -2.23 13.19 -11.69
N GLU A 150 -2.73 11.96 -11.85
CA GLU A 150 -1.89 10.77 -11.83
C GLU A 150 -0.96 10.73 -13.04
N ALA A 151 0.32 10.41 -12.83
CA ALA A 151 1.32 10.38 -13.90
C ALA A 151 1.02 9.34 -15.00
N ASN A 152 0.18 8.36 -14.73
CA ASN A 152 -0.24 7.31 -15.67
C ASN A 152 -1.68 7.47 -16.16
N ASP A 153 -2.31 8.60 -15.93
CA ASP A 153 -3.65 8.91 -16.44
C ASP A 153 -3.57 9.87 -17.63
N GLU A 154 -3.59 9.31 -18.83
CA GLU A 154 -3.51 10.06 -20.09
C GLU A 154 -4.62 11.10 -20.27
N LYS A 155 -5.76 10.95 -19.55
CA LYS A 155 -6.88 11.89 -19.66
C LYS A 155 -6.64 13.18 -18.87
N SER A 156 -6.01 13.08 -17.72
CA SER A 156 -5.74 14.23 -16.85
C SER A 156 -4.31 14.75 -16.95
N PHE A 157 -3.33 13.90 -17.24
CA PHE A 157 -1.93 14.27 -17.47
C PHE A 157 -1.65 14.41 -18.98
N THR A 158 -2.10 15.52 -19.55
CA THR A 158 -1.91 15.86 -20.95
C THR A 158 -0.61 16.62 -21.20
N LEU A 159 -0.15 16.67 -22.47
CA LEU A 159 1.02 17.45 -22.86
C LEU A 159 0.86 18.93 -22.53
N ASP A 160 -0.34 19.49 -22.72
CA ASP A 160 -0.62 20.90 -22.41
C ASP A 160 -0.59 21.17 -20.91
N TYR A 161 -1.12 20.25 -20.10
CA TYR A 161 -0.97 20.33 -18.66
C TYR A 161 0.51 20.32 -18.27
N PHE A 162 1.28 19.38 -18.80
CA PHE A 162 2.70 19.26 -18.50
C PHE A 162 3.49 20.51 -18.88
N ARG A 163 3.28 21.05 -20.09
CA ARG A 163 3.86 22.33 -20.51
C ARG A 163 3.48 23.45 -19.56
N GLY A 164 2.21 23.51 -19.14
CA GLY A 164 1.70 24.53 -18.24
C GLY A 164 2.36 24.53 -16.86
N ILE A 165 2.64 23.35 -16.27
CA ILE A 165 3.34 23.28 -14.98
C ILE A 165 4.82 23.62 -15.09
N LEU A 166 5.46 23.33 -16.23
CA LEU A 166 6.86 23.67 -16.46
C LEU A 166 7.05 25.18 -16.66
N THR A 167 6.22 25.78 -17.51
CA THR A 167 6.35 27.21 -17.85
C THR A 167 6.04 28.15 -16.68
N LYS A 168 5.18 27.72 -15.75
CA LYS A 168 4.81 28.48 -14.55
C LYS A 168 5.81 28.36 -13.40
N SER A 169 6.89 27.60 -13.57
CA SER A 169 7.84 27.34 -12.48
C SER A 169 9.28 27.62 -12.92
N ARG A 170 10.05 28.24 -12.01
CA ARG A 170 11.51 28.40 -12.16
C ARG A 170 12.30 27.29 -11.46
N LYS A 171 11.61 26.32 -10.85
CA LYS A 171 12.25 25.18 -10.16
C LYS A 171 12.83 24.20 -11.19
N PRO A 172 13.90 23.46 -10.84
CA PRO A 172 14.39 22.37 -11.67
C PRO A 172 13.27 21.38 -12.01
N VAL A 173 13.29 20.82 -13.22
CA VAL A 173 12.25 19.88 -13.73
C VAL A 173 12.04 18.72 -12.77
N LYS A 174 13.10 18.13 -12.23
CA LYS A 174 13.03 17.07 -11.23
C LYS A 174 12.16 17.45 -10.02
N ILE A 175 12.31 18.66 -9.51
CA ILE A 175 11.53 19.12 -8.36
C ILE A 175 10.05 19.28 -8.73
N ILE A 176 9.76 19.70 -9.96
CA ILE A 176 8.39 19.82 -10.46
C ILE A 176 7.76 18.43 -10.61
N LEU A 177 8.49 17.46 -11.17
CA LEU A 177 8.02 16.07 -11.34
C LEU A 177 7.77 15.36 -9.99
N MET A 178 8.52 15.69 -8.97
CA MET A 178 8.38 15.10 -7.62
C MET A 178 7.30 15.78 -6.76
N ASP A 179 6.81 16.94 -7.18
CA ASP A 179 5.77 17.69 -6.48
C ASP A 179 4.42 17.00 -6.65
N GLN A 180 3.96 16.31 -5.61
CA GLN A 180 2.74 15.50 -5.64
C GLN A 180 1.47 16.35 -5.88
N GLU A 181 1.51 17.66 -5.61
CA GLU A 181 0.40 18.59 -5.91
C GLU A 181 0.32 18.89 -7.41
N LYS A 182 1.42 18.73 -8.13
CA LYS A 182 1.48 18.94 -9.59
C LYS A 182 1.37 17.63 -10.37
N LEU A 183 1.98 16.56 -9.85
CA LEU A 183 1.99 15.26 -10.51
C LEU A 183 2.03 14.15 -9.46
N ALA A 184 0.91 13.46 -9.32
CA ALA A 184 0.80 12.40 -8.33
C ALA A 184 1.55 11.13 -8.76
N GLY A 185 2.25 10.50 -7.82
CA GLY A 185 2.84 9.18 -7.97
C GLY A 185 4.33 9.17 -8.32
N VAL A 186 4.88 10.17 -8.98
CA VAL A 186 6.31 10.21 -9.31
C VAL A 186 7.15 10.39 -8.04
N GLY A 187 8.20 9.59 -7.92
CA GLY A 187 9.16 9.62 -6.82
C GLY A 187 10.57 9.91 -7.30
N ASN A 188 11.52 9.94 -6.34
CA ASN A 188 12.90 10.31 -6.63
C ASN A 188 13.59 9.37 -7.64
N ILE A 189 13.29 8.07 -7.60
CA ILE A 189 13.88 7.09 -8.53
C ILE A 189 13.49 7.46 -9.96
N TYR A 190 12.21 7.46 -10.27
CA TYR A 190 11.70 7.75 -11.62
C TYR A 190 11.87 9.21 -12.08
N ALA A 191 12.10 10.14 -11.17
CA ALA A 191 12.42 11.52 -11.56
C ALA A 191 13.91 11.73 -11.90
N ASN A 192 14.75 10.70 -11.66
CA ASN A 192 16.18 10.72 -12.05
C ASN A 192 16.46 10.02 -13.36
N GLU A 193 15.57 9.14 -13.81
CA GLU A 193 15.63 8.42 -15.09
C GLU A 193 15.11 9.30 -16.25
#